data_c08e037e9954aa41bcc690f29ade593e
#
_entry.id   c08e037e9954aa41bcc690f29ade593e
#
_cell.length_a   1.000
_cell.length_b   1.000
_cell.length_c   1.000
_cell.angle_alpha   90.00
_cell.angle_beta   90.00
_cell.angle_gamma   90.00
#
_symmetry.space_group_name_H-M   'P 1'
#
loop_
_entity.id
_entity.type
_entity.pdbx_description
1 polymer ?
#
loop_
_entity_poly.entity_id
_entity_poly.type
_entity_poly.pdbx_seq_one_letter_code
_entity_poly.pdbx_strand_id
1 'polypeptide(L)'
;VPAMSDESIIVRKQGTIFLGGPPLVKAATGEVVTAEELGGADVHSRQSGVTDHYAQNDAHAIGIARRIVGTLKQPAKATLNMRAVQEPLFPAEEIYGVVSADGRKPFDVHDIIARIVDGSEFDEFKKLYGTTLICGFAHIWGYPVGIIANNGILFSESSLKGAHFIELCCQRGIPLVFLQNITGFMVGKKYEAGGIARDGAKLVTAVATAGVPKFTVVIGGSYGAGNYGMCGRAYSPRFLWLWPNARISVMGGEQARS
;
A
#
# COMPACT_ATOMS: atom_id res chain seq x y z
N VAL A 1 22.38 2.00 2.59
CA VAL A 1 21.91 0.84 3.35
C VAL A 1 20.39 0.90 3.58
N PRO A 2 19.77 1.96 4.17
CA PRO A 2 18.32 1.94 4.45
C PRO A 2 17.44 1.66 3.22
N ALA A 3 17.73 2.28 2.08
CA ALA A 3 16.98 2.07 0.83
C ALA A 3 17.13 0.66 0.21
N MET A 4 18.00 -0.18 0.75
CA MET A 4 18.21 -1.57 0.34
C MET A 4 17.72 -2.57 1.39
N SER A 5 17.13 -2.09 2.48
CA SER A 5 16.53 -2.92 3.52
C SER A 5 15.11 -3.31 3.10
N ASP A 6 14.62 -4.45 3.60
CA ASP A 6 13.23 -4.88 3.37
C ASP A 6 12.24 -3.87 3.94
N GLU A 7 12.51 -3.38 5.14
CA GLU A 7 11.76 -2.29 5.79
C GLU A 7 12.69 -1.41 6.62
N SER A 8 12.39 -0.12 6.66
CA SER A 8 13.14 0.88 7.42
C SER A 8 12.20 1.75 8.26
N ILE A 9 12.68 2.10 9.46
CA ILE A 9 11.95 2.96 10.40
C ILE A 9 12.78 4.21 10.64
N ILE A 10 12.19 5.38 10.49
CA ILE A 10 12.85 6.64 10.79
C ILE A 10 12.15 7.35 11.94
N VAL A 11 12.93 7.85 12.90
CA VAL A 11 12.40 8.60 14.04
C VAL A 11 12.39 10.08 13.70
N ARG A 12 11.23 10.71 13.87
CA ARG A 12 11.03 12.15 13.64
C ARG A 12 12.05 12.99 14.38
N LYS A 13 12.64 13.96 13.70
CA LYS A 13 13.62 14.93 14.24
C LYS A 13 14.89 14.31 14.84
N GLN A 14 15.14 13.02 14.61
CA GLN A 14 16.34 12.31 15.07
C GLN A 14 17.02 11.59 13.91
N GLY A 15 16.24 10.83 13.12
CA GLY A 15 16.75 10.08 11.99
C GLY A 15 16.97 10.94 10.76
N THR A 16 18.12 10.78 10.12
CA THR A 16 18.41 11.41 8.83
C THR A 16 19.10 10.40 7.91
N ILE A 17 18.77 10.44 6.62
CA ILE A 17 19.37 9.58 5.58
C ILE A 17 19.75 10.46 4.40
N PHE A 18 20.99 10.39 3.95
CA PHE A 18 21.43 11.08 2.74
C PHE A 18 22.67 10.39 2.14
N LEU A 19 22.85 10.56 0.84
CA LEU A 19 24.07 10.09 0.15
C LEU A 19 25.28 10.97 0.51
N GLY A 20 25.04 12.27 0.64
CA GLY A 20 26.03 13.25 1.09
C GLY A 20 25.39 14.21 2.08
N GLY A 21 25.99 14.38 3.25
CA GLY A 21 25.46 15.28 4.29
C GLY A 21 25.55 16.76 3.91
N PRO A 22 24.92 17.68 4.70
CA PRO A 22 24.89 19.11 4.42
C PRO A 22 26.24 19.75 4.10
N PRO A 23 27.36 19.42 4.79
CA PRO A 23 28.68 19.96 4.44
C PRO A 23 29.14 19.57 3.03
N LEU A 24 28.85 18.32 2.59
CA LEU A 24 29.22 17.86 1.26
C LEU A 24 28.36 18.54 0.18
N VAL A 25 27.05 18.70 0.44
CA VAL A 25 26.14 19.42 -0.47
C VAL A 25 26.62 20.85 -0.66
N LYS A 26 26.92 21.55 0.43
CA LYS A 26 27.46 22.91 0.37
C LYS A 26 28.76 23.00 -0.42
N ALA A 27 29.69 22.05 -0.23
CA ALA A 27 30.95 22.03 -0.95
C ALA A 27 30.76 21.73 -2.44
N ALA A 28 29.81 20.87 -2.82
CA ALA A 28 29.60 20.45 -4.18
C ALA A 28 28.72 21.41 -5.01
N THR A 29 27.68 22.00 -4.39
CA THR A 29 26.66 22.79 -5.11
C THR A 29 26.52 24.22 -4.62
N GLY A 30 27.12 24.57 -3.47
CA GLY A 30 26.93 25.84 -2.79
C GLY A 30 25.63 25.97 -2.01
N GLU A 31 24.75 24.98 -2.08
CA GLU A 31 23.46 24.96 -1.40
C GLU A 31 23.63 24.83 0.12
N VAL A 32 22.91 25.64 0.89
CA VAL A 32 22.91 25.58 2.36
C VAL A 32 21.60 24.98 2.81
N VAL A 33 21.64 23.75 3.32
CA VAL A 33 20.48 22.99 3.80
C VAL A 33 20.75 22.44 5.19
N THR A 34 19.70 22.26 5.97
CA THR A 34 19.78 21.53 7.24
C THR A 34 19.71 20.02 7.00
N ALA A 35 20.14 19.22 7.95
CA ALA A 35 20.04 17.77 7.89
C ALA A 35 18.59 17.29 7.76
N GLU A 36 17.65 17.96 8.47
CA GLU A 36 16.23 17.63 8.43
C GLU A 36 15.61 17.95 7.05
N GLU A 37 15.96 19.10 6.46
CA GLU A 37 15.47 19.48 5.11
C GLU A 37 16.08 18.61 4.01
N LEU A 38 17.31 18.15 4.18
CA LEU A 38 18.00 17.34 3.18
C LEU A 38 17.52 15.87 3.18
N GLY A 39 17.33 15.30 4.36
CA GLY A 39 17.01 13.87 4.47
C GLY A 39 16.44 13.49 5.81
N GLY A 40 15.60 14.32 6.40
CA GLY A 40 14.87 14.03 7.62
C GLY A 40 13.67 13.10 7.41
N ALA A 41 13.01 12.75 8.49
CA ALA A 41 11.91 11.80 8.50
C ALA A 41 10.73 12.24 7.60
N ASP A 42 10.40 13.54 7.60
CA ASP A 42 9.31 14.06 6.76
C ASP A 42 9.64 13.98 5.26
N VAL A 43 10.89 14.23 4.88
CA VAL A 43 11.35 14.10 3.50
C VAL A 43 11.24 12.65 3.03
N HIS A 44 11.79 11.71 3.81
CA HIS A 44 11.89 10.31 3.38
C HIS A 44 10.61 9.52 3.52
N SER A 45 9.74 9.86 4.46
CA SER A 45 8.46 9.15 4.63
C SER A 45 7.31 9.74 3.80
N ARG A 46 7.41 11.01 3.35
CA ARG A 46 6.31 11.68 2.64
C ARG A 46 6.60 11.98 1.18
N GLN A 47 7.86 12.30 0.83
CA GLN A 47 8.24 12.78 -0.49
C GLN A 47 9.01 11.74 -1.28
N SER A 48 10.15 11.27 -0.76
CA SER A 48 11.02 10.33 -1.49
C SER A 48 10.62 8.86 -1.36
N GLY A 49 9.89 8.48 -0.29
CA GLY A 49 9.51 7.09 -0.02
C GLY A 49 10.68 6.16 0.33
N VAL A 50 11.85 6.72 0.69
CA VAL A 50 13.03 5.93 1.08
C VAL A 50 12.79 5.17 2.39
N THR A 51 12.00 5.73 3.31
CA THR A 51 11.64 5.06 4.57
C THR A 51 10.19 4.62 4.59
N ASP A 52 9.96 3.45 5.19
CA ASP A 52 8.68 2.75 5.18
C ASP A 52 7.80 3.15 6.36
N HIS A 53 8.42 3.43 7.51
CA HIS A 53 7.72 3.73 8.76
C HIS A 53 8.24 4.99 9.41
N TYR A 54 7.30 5.84 9.81
CA TYR A 54 7.55 7.10 10.51
C TYR A 54 7.27 6.94 12.00
N ALA A 55 8.29 6.98 12.84
CA ALA A 55 8.16 6.89 14.29
C ALA A 55 8.20 8.27 14.96
N GLN A 56 7.35 8.47 15.96
CA GLN A 56 7.31 9.72 16.73
C GLN A 56 8.48 9.83 17.73
N ASN A 57 8.94 8.68 18.21
CA ASN A 57 10.04 8.54 19.18
C ASN A 57 10.57 7.11 19.16
N ASP A 58 11.60 6.82 19.95
CA ASP A 58 12.24 5.51 20.02
C ASP A 58 11.31 4.40 20.51
N ALA A 59 10.46 4.68 21.49
CA ALA A 59 9.48 3.70 21.98
C ALA A 59 8.49 3.30 20.88
N HIS A 60 8.03 4.27 20.09
CA HIS A 60 7.19 4.01 18.92
C HIS A 60 7.94 3.22 17.84
N ALA A 61 9.21 3.56 17.58
CA ALA A 61 10.05 2.81 16.64
C ALA A 61 10.22 1.35 17.04
N ILE A 62 10.49 1.08 18.32
CA ILE A 62 10.57 -0.27 18.86
C ILE A 62 9.23 -1.02 18.74
N GLY A 63 8.11 -0.34 18.98
CA GLY A 63 6.77 -0.90 18.79
C GLY A 63 6.54 -1.32 17.34
N ILE A 64 6.91 -0.46 16.38
CA ILE A 64 6.85 -0.77 14.94
C ILE A 64 7.75 -1.98 14.62
N ALA A 65 9.02 -1.96 15.06
CA ALA A 65 9.95 -3.06 14.81
C ALA A 65 9.43 -4.41 15.34
N ARG A 66 8.82 -4.43 16.52
CA ARG A 66 8.20 -5.65 17.08
C ARG A 66 7.07 -6.19 16.22
N ARG A 67 6.22 -5.29 15.67
CA ARG A 67 5.16 -5.71 14.75
C ARG A 67 5.74 -6.28 13.46
N ILE A 68 6.72 -5.61 12.86
CA ILE A 68 7.42 -6.10 11.65
C ILE A 68 7.99 -7.50 11.90
N VAL A 69 8.75 -7.68 12.98
CA VAL A 69 9.33 -8.99 13.34
C VAL A 69 8.23 -10.05 13.55
N GLY A 70 7.08 -9.65 14.08
CA GLY A 70 5.92 -10.53 14.25
C GLY A 70 5.33 -11.04 12.93
N THR A 71 5.61 -10.37 11.81
CA THR A 71 5.15 -10.80 10.47
C THR A 71 6.16 -11.66 9.72
N LEU A 72 7.40 -11.78 10.24
CA LEU A 72 8.44 -12.56 9.58
C LEU A 72 8.12 -14.06 9.64
N LYS A 73 8.33 -14.73 8.50
CA LYS A 73 8.20 -16.17 8.42
C LYS A 73 9.29 -16.86 9.20
N GLN A 74 8.92 -17.72 10.14
CA GLN A 74 9.91 -18.60 10.80
C GLN A 74 10.43 -19.65 9.81
N PRO A 75 11.75 -19.93 9.77
CA PRO A 75 12.35 -20.77 8.72
C PRO A 75 12.01 -22.26 8.81
N ALA A 76 11.26 -22.72 9.80
CA ALA A 76 10.96 -24.14 9.97
C ALA A 76 9.49 -24.45 9.71
N LYS A 77 9.23 -25.06 8.56
CA LYS A 77 7.95 -25.57 8.03
C LYS A 77 7.05 -24.52 7.40
N ALA A 78 6.63 -24.82 6.18
CA ALA A 78 5.76 -24.01 5.31
C ALA A 78 4.32 -23.86 5.84
N THR A 79 4.14 -23.52 7.09
CA THR A 79 2.84 -23.22 7.68
C THR A 79 2.74 -21.70 7.84
N LEU A 80 1.62 -21.14 7.37
CA LEU A 80 1.26 -19.76 7.66
C LEU A 80 1.27 -19.54 9.17
N ASN A 81 1.74 -18.37 9.61
CA ASN A 81 1.74 -18.01 11.03
C ASN A 81 0.30 -17.65 11.46
N MET A 82 -0.48 -18.70 11.72
CA MET A 82 -1.88 -18.57 12.15
C MET A 82 -1.95 -18.01 13.56
N ARG A 83 -2.95 -17.17 13.81
CA ARG A 83 -3.32 -16.69 15.15
C ARG A 83 -4.71 -17.19 15.54
N ALA A 84 -5.05 -17.06 16.81
CA ALA A 84 -6.44 -17.22 17.26
C ALA A 84 -7.32 -16.18 16.56
N VAL A 85 -8.46 -16.63 16.06
CA VAL A 85 -9.44 -15.76 15.41
C VAL A 85 -9.98 -14.75 16.41
N GLN A 86 -10.05 -13.50 16.00
CA GLN A 86 -10.66 -12.43 16.78
C GLN A 86 -11.71 -11.72 15.92
N GLU A 87 -12.89 -11.55 16.46
CA GLU A 87 -13.93 -10.77 15.77
C GLU A 87 -13.45 -9.32 15.58
N PRO A 88 -13.76 -8.69 14.43
CA PRO A 88 -13.54 -7.26 14.25
C PRO A 88 -14.24 -6.44 15.37
N LEU A 89 -13.63 -5.33 15.76
CA LEU A 89 -14.24 -4.42 16.75
C LEU A 89 -15.50 -3.71 16.22
N PHE A 90 -15.63 -3.63 14.88
CA PHE A 90 -16.77 -3.01 14.21
C PHE A 90 -17.58 -4.08 13.47
N PRO A 91 -18.91 -4.07 13.62
CA PRO A 91 -19.77 -5.05 12.93
C PRO A 91 -19.65 -4.99 11.41
N ALA A 92 -19.60 -6.15 10.77
CA ALA A 92 -19.50 -6.25 9.30
C ALA A 92 -20.73 -5.63 8.59
N GLU A 93 -21.90 -5.64 9.22
CA GLU A 93 -23.13 -5.07 8.69
C GLU A 93 -23.05 -3.57 8.46
N GLU A 94 -22.19 -2.87 9.20
CA GLU A 94 -21.96 -1.43 9.02
C GLU A 94 -21.33 -1.09 7.66
N ILE A 95 -20.74 -2.06 6.96
CA ILE A 95 -20.21 -1.87 5.59
C ILE A 95 -21.30 -1.33 4.65
N TYR A 96 -22.55 -1.72 4.84
CA TYR A 96 -23.68 -1.18 4.05
C TYR A 96 -23.89 0.33 4.25
N GLY A 97 -23.47 0.88 5.39
CA GLY A 97 -23.48 2.32 5.64
C GLY A 97 -22.22 3.05 5.18
N VAL A 98 -21.08 2.36 5.16
CA VAL A 98 -19.80 2.90 4.71
C VAL A 98 -19.77 3.06 3.19
N VAL A 99 -20.23 2.03 2.47
CA VAL A 99 -20.23 2.04 1.00
C VAL A 99 -21.53 2.57 0.47
N SER A 100 -21.49 3.75 -0.15
CA SER A 100 -22.68 4.36 -0.75
C SER A 100 -23.13 3.58 -1.99
N ALA A 101 -24.44 3.48 -2.19
CA ALA A 101 -25.03 3.04 -3.46
C ALA A 101 -24.68 3.99 -4.61
N ASP A 102 -24.43 5.27 -4.34
CA ASP A 102 -23.91 6.24 -5.30
C ASP A 102 -22.37 6.09 -5.39
N GLY A 103 -21.90 5.45 -6.43
CA GLY A 103 -20.46 5.21 -6.69
C GLY A 103 -19.60 6.46 -6.87
N ARG A 104 -20.21 7.66 -6.90
CA ARG A 104 -19.49 8.94 -6.93
C ARG A 104 -19.10 9.42 -5.54
N LYS A 105 -19.73 8.91 -4.50
CA LYS A 105 -19.40 9.27 -3.11
C LYS A 105 -18.16 8.49 -2.69
N PRO A 106 -17.06 9.18 -2.38
CA PRO A 106 -15.87 8.53 -1.86
C PRO A 106 -16.14 7.98 -0.45
N PHE A 107 -15.44 6.92 -0.11
CA PHE A 107 -15.36 6.39 1.25
C PHE A 107 -13.90 6.08 1.58
N ASP A 108 -13.55 6.09 2.85
CA ASP A 108 -12.22 5.66 3.29
C ASP A 108 -12.18 4.13 3.38
N VAL A 109 -11.24 3.52 2.65
CA VAL A 109 -11.11 2.06 2.65
C VAL A 109 -10.65 1.50 3.99
N HIS A 110 -10.06 2.31 4.86
CA HIS A 110 -9.75 1.91 6.24
C HIS A 110 -10.99 1.47 7.02
N ASP A 111 -12.14 2.11 6.76
CA ASP A 111 -13.42 1.74 7.37
C ASP A 111 -13.88 0.34 6.97
N ILE A 112 -13.56 -0.08 5.74
CA ILE A 112 -13.83 -1.46 5.29
C ILE A 112 -12.83 -2.41 5.95
N ILE A 113 -11.53 -2.08 5.90
CA ILE A 113 -10.47 -2.93 6.48
C ILE A 113 -10.77 -3.20 7.96
N ALA A 114 -11.14 -2.18 8.72
CA ALA A 114 -11.45 -2.32 10.15
C ALA A 114 -12.62 -3.27 10.44
N ARG A 115 -13.49 -3.55 9.45
CA ARG A 115 -14.67 -4.43 9.61
C ARG A 115 -14.47 -5.84 9.05
N ILE A 116 -13.30 -6.12 8.46
CA ILE A 116 -13.02 -7.44 7.87
C ILE A 116 -11.77 -8.12 8.43
N VAL A 117 -10.95 -7.39 9.20
CA VAL A 117 -9.72 -7.95 9.77
C VAL A 117 -9.89 -8.26 11.26
N ASP A 118 -9.22 -9.31 11.71
CA ASP A 118 -9.26 -9.77 13.09
C ASP A 118 -8.87 -8.65 14.06
N GLY A 119 -9.69 -8.43 15.09
CA GLY A 119 -9.50 -7.40 16.09
C GLY A 119 -9.45 -5.97 15.54
N SER A 120 -9.79 -5.75 14.27
CA SER A 120 -9.59 -4.49 13.55
C SER A 120 -8.14 -4.02 13.54
N GLU A 121 -7.19 -4.96 13.72
CA GLU A 121 -5.76 -4.69 13.74
C GLU A 121 -5.20 -4.63 12.32
N PHE A 122 -4.66 -3.48 11.94
CA PHE A 122 -4.05 -3.25 10.64
C PHE A 122 -2.70 -2.54 10.78
N ASP A 123 -1.62 -3.20 10.37
CA ASP A 123 -0.27 -2.63 10.37
C ASP A 123 0.05 -2.01 9.00
N GLU A 124 -0.22 -0.71 8.88
CA GLU A 124 -0.13 0.00 7.62
C GLU A 124 1.31 0.28 7.21
N PHE A 125 1.66 -0.19 6.02
CA PHE A 125 2.97 0.00 5.38
C PHE A 125 3.02 1.34 4.64
N LYS A 126 4.09 2.10 4.83
CA LYS A 126 4.32 3.41 4.18
C LYS A 126 3.08 4.34 4.26
N LYS A 127 2.52 4.46 5.45
CA LYS A 127 1.28 5.23 5.70
C LYS A 127 1.30 6.66 5.14
N LEU A 128 2.46 7.31 5.14
CA LEU A 128 2.62 8.70 4.73
C LEU A 128 3.03 8.90 3.26
N TYR A 129 3.25 7.79 2.52
CA TYR A 129 3.69 7.81 1.13
C TYR A 129 2.70 7.08 0.25
N GLY A 130 2.36 7.64 -0.93
CA GLY A 130 1.41 7.04 -1.85
C GLY A 130 0.05 6.77 -1.21
N THR A 131 -0.52 7.78 -0.54
CA THR A 131 -1.69 7.65 0.35
C THR A 131 -2.99 7.26 -0.36
N THR A 132 -3.02 7.26 -1.69
CA THR A 132 -4.17 6.80 -2.48
C THR A 132 -4.19 5.28 -2.69
N LEU A 133 -3.14 4.58 -2.23
CA LEU A 133 -3.08 3.13 -2.14
C LEU A 133 -2.71 2.74 -0.71
N ILE A 134 -3.59 2.01 -0.04
CA ILE A 134 -3.37 1.51 1.30
C ILE A 134 -2.78 0.11 1.21
N CYS A 135 -1.65 -0.10 1.86
CA CYS A 135 -0.98 -1.39 1.95
C CYS A 135 -0.68 -1.69 3.41
N GLY A 136 -0.87 -2.93 3.86
CA GLY A 136 -0.55 -3.29 5.23
C GLY A 136 -0.82 -4.75 5.56
N PHE A 137 -0.32 -5.17 6.72
CA PHE A 137 -0.46 -6.53 7.23
C PHE A 137 -1.63 -6.62 8.20
N ALA A 138 -2.36 -7.72 8.11
CA ALA A 138 -3.48 -8.02 8.98
C ALA A 138 -3.65 -9.54 9.15
N HIS A 139 -4.65 -9.94 9.92
CA HIS A 139 -5.15 -11.31 9.93
C HIS A 139 -6.63 -11.31 9.55
N ILE A 140 -7.05 -12.33 8.83
CA ILE A 140 -8.46 -12.62 8.52
C ILE A 140 -8.71 -14.07 8.87
N TRP A 141 -9.60 -14.31 9.84
CA TRP A 141 -9.85 -15.65 10.38
C TRP A 141 -8.57 -16.35 10.84
N GLY A 142 -7.70 -15.61 11.51
CA GLY A 142 -6.40 -16.08 11.98
C GLY A 142 -5.32 -16.22 10.90
N TYR A 143 -5.66 -16.12 9.62
CA TYR A 143 -4.69 -16.20 8.52
C TYR A 143 -3.98 -14.86 8.31
N PRO A 144 -2.64 -14.83 8.25
CA PRO A 144 -1.91 -13.62 7.91
C PRO A 144 -2.15 -13.25 6.45
N VAL A 145 -2.44 -11.99 6.19
CA VAL A 145 -2.68 -11.43 4.85
C VAL A 145 -1.98 -10.10 4.65
N GLY A 146 -1.53 -9.84 3.42
CA GLY A 146 -1.16 -8.52 2.97
C GLY A 146 -2.34 -7.90 2.23
N ILE A 147 -2.86 -6.78 2.72
CA ILE A 147 -3.98 -6.07 2.10
C ILE A 147 -3.44 -4.96 1.22
N ILE A 148 -3.96 -4.86 -0.01
CA ILE A 148 -3.73 -3.76 -0.95
C ILE A 148 -5.10 -3.21 -1.34
N ALA A 149 -5.36 -1.97 -0.98
CA ALA A 149 -6.68 -1.37 -1.14
C ALA A 149 -6.60 0.02 -1.78
N ASN A 150 -7.50 0.31 -2.71
CA ASN A 150 -7.59 1.64 -3.29
C ASN A 150 -8.26 2.63 -2.33
N ASN A 151 -7.63 3.78 -2.16
CA ASN A 151 -8.20 4.95 -1.49
C ASN A 151 -8.15 6.19 -2.40
N GLY A 152 -8.27 5.97 -3.70
CA GLY A 152 -8.23 6.99 -4.73
C GLY A 152 -7.53 6.54 -6.02
N ILE A 153 -7.13 7.51 -6.83
CA ILE A 153 -6.45 7.31 -8.12
C ILE A 153 -5.02 6.82 -7.88
N LEU A 154 -4.50 5.97 -8.77
CA LEU A 154 -3.10 5.52 -8.70
C LEU A 154 -2.16 6.59 -9.29
N PHE A 155 -1.19 6.99 -8.49
CA PHE A 155 -0.06 7.84 -8.87
C PHE A 155 1.24 7.00 -8.97
N SER A 156 2.34 7.62 -9.39
CA SER A 156 3.66 6.97 -9.41
C SER A 156 4.05 6.43 -8.04
N GLU A 157 3.92 7.24 -6.99
CA GLU A 157 4.23 6.88 -5.61
C GLU A 157 3.33 5.75 -5.08
N SER A 158 2.05 5.73 -5.44
CA SER A 158 1.13 4.64 -5.10
C SER A 158 1.58 3.33 -5.75
N SER A 159 1.99 3.40 -7.02
CA SER A 159 2.48 2.25 -7.78
C SER A 159 3.77 1.69 -7.21
N LEU A 160 4.73 2.55 -6.85
CA LEU A 160 5.99 2.15 -6.22
C LEU A 160 5.76 1.52 -4.84
N LYS A 161 4.87 2.10 -4.04
CA LYS A 161 4.45 1.54 -2.74
C LYS A 161 3.85 0.15 -2.89
N GLY A 162 2.90 0.00 -3.83
CA GLY A 162 2.23 -1.27 -4.08
C GLY A 162 3.19 -2.35 -4.58
N ALA A 163 4.09 -2.02 -5.51
CA ALA A 163 5.11 -2.94 -6.01
C ALA A 163 6.00 -3.46 -4.88
N HIS A 164 6.57 -2.55 -4.08
CA HIS A 164 7.41 -2.91 -2.94
C HIS A 164 6.66 -3.80 -1.94
N PHE A 165 5.41 -3.46 -1.61
CA PHE A 165 4.63 -4.23 -0.66
C PHE A 165 4.31 -5.64 -1.16
N ILE A 166 4.00 -5.82 -2.45
CA ILE A 166 3.78 -7.12 -3.06
C ILE A 166 5.05 -7.98 -2.98
N GLU A 167 6.20 -7.42 -3.33
CA GLU A 167 7.49 -8.10 -3.25
C GLU A 167 7.79 -8.55 -1.82
N LEU A 168 7.53 -7.67 -0.84
CA LEU A 168 7.71 -7.97 0.58
C LEU A 168 6.80 -9.13 1.03
N CYS A 169 5.53 -9.13 0.64
CA CYS A 169 4.61 -10.23 0.92
C CYS A 169 5.08 -11.54 0.27
N CYS A 170 5.60 -11.48 -0.96
CA CYS A 170 6.15 -12.64 -1.64
C CYS A 170 7.37 -13.23 -0.90
N GLN A 171 8.29 -12.39 -0.45
CA GLN A 171 9.45 -12.82 0.34
C GLN A 171 9.04 -13.50 1.65
N ARG A 172 7.98 -12.99 2.28
CA ARG A 172 7.45 -13.51 3.55
C ARG A 172 6.48 -14.69 3.37
N GLY A 173 6.08 -14.99 2.14
CA GLY A 173 5.09 -16.02 1.82
C GLY A 173 3.70 -15.69 2.36
N ILE A 174 3.35 -14.40 2.44
CA ILE A 174 2.07 -13.90 2.94
C ILE A 174 1.09 -13.75 1.76
N PRO A 175 -0.11 -14.37 1.78
CA PRO A 175 -1.13 -14.19 0.76
C PRO A 175 -1.58 -12.74 0.63
N LEU A 176 -1.98 -12.35 -0.59
CA LEU A 176 -2.41 -10.99 -0.92
C LEU A 176 -3.93 -10.91 -1.07
N VAL A 177 -4.52 -9.89 -0.49
CA VAL A 177 -5.93 -9.51 -0.65
C VAL A 177 -6.00 -8.13 -1.27
N PHE A 178 -6.60 -8.04 -2.46
CA PHE A 178 -6.82 -6.79 -3.19
C PHE A 178 -8.26 -6.31 -2.99
N LEU A 179 -8.43 -5.12 -2.46
CA LEU A 179 -9.72 -4.43 -2.36
C LEU A 179 -9.76 -3.37 -3.45
N GLN A 180 -10.44 -3.68 -4.56
CA GLN A 180 -10.49 -2.81 -5.74
C GLN A 180 -11.61 -1.77 -5.63
N ASN A 181 -11.24 -0.51 -5.66
CA ASN A 181 -12.09 0.63 -5.96
C ASN A 181 -11.27 1.64 -6.77
N ILE A 182 -10.98 1.27 -8.03
CA ILE A 182 -10.02 2.00 -8.86
C ILE A 182 -10.69 2.65 -10.06
N THR A 183 -10.45 3.95 -10.22
CA THR A 183 -10.87 4.73 -11.40
C THR A 183 -9.81 4.76 -12.49
N GLY A 184 -8.57 4.40 -12.19
CA GLY A 184 -7.46 4.34 -13.14
C GLY A 184 -6.16 4.90 -12.57
N PHE A 185 -5.13 4.92 -13.39
CA PHE A 185 -3.91 5.71 -13.15
C PHE A 185 -4.18 7.18 -13.47
N MET A 186 -3.47 8.07 -12.79
CA MET A 186 -3.54 9.49 -13.09
C MET A 186 -3.01 9.76 -14.50
N VAL A 187 -3.68 10.62 -15.23
CA VAL A 187 -3.35 10.99 -16.61
C VAL A 187 -2.95 12.47 -16.72
N GLY A 188 -2.24 12.81 -17.77
CA GLY A 188 -1.89 14.18 -18.10
C GLY A 188 -0.39 14.39 -18.27
N LYS A 189 -0.01 15.43 -19.02
CA LYS A 189 1.38 15.72 -19.43
C LYS A 189 2.39 15.68 -18.29
N LYS A 190 2.05 16.23 -17.11
CA LYS A 190 2.91 16.24 -15.92
C LYS A 190 3.21 14.83 -15.43
N TYR A 191 2.22 13.96 -15.40
CA TYR A 191 2.33 12.60 -14.86
C TYR A 191 3.03 11.68 -15.85
N GLU A 192 2.74 11.82 -17.15
CA GLU A 192 3.45 11.09 -18.20
C GLU A 192 4.94 11.43 -18.20
N ALA A 193 5.27 12.73 -18.20
CA ALA A 193 6.66 13.19 -18.12
C ALA A 193 7.34 12.76 -16.79
N GLY A 194 6.57 12.66 -15.70
CA GLY A 194 7.04 12.16 -14.39
C GLY A 194 7.30 10.66 -14.36
N GLY A 195 6.88 9.91 -15.39
CA GLY A 195 7.16 8.47 -15.50
C GLY A 195 6.09 7.56 -14.91
N ILE A 196 4.82 7.99 -14.86
CA ILE A 196 3.72 7.20 -14.31
C ILE A 196 3.55 5.85 -15.02
N ALA A 197 3.79 5.81 -16.35
CA ALA A 197 3.73 4.56 -17.11
C ALA A 197 4.83 3.58 -16.66
N ARG A 198 6.06 4.06 -16.44
CA ARG A 198 7.18 3.25 -15.92
C ARG A 198 6.89 2.72 -14.52
N ASP A 199 6.39 3.58 -13.64
CA ASP A 199 6.15 3.22 -12.25
C ASP A 199 4.89 2.35 -12.12
N GLY A 200 3.85 2.62 -12.91
CA GLY A 200 2.68 1.75 -13.03
C GLY A 200 3.02 0.35 -13.54
N ALA A 201 3.94 0.26 -14.52
CA ALA A 201 4.43 -1.02 -15.02
C ALA A 201 5.10 -1.86 -13.93
N LYS A 202 5.83 -1.25 -12.99
CA LYS A 202 6.43 -1.97 -11.84
C LYS A 202 5.36 -2.61 -10.95
N LEU A 203 4.27 -1.89 -10.66
CA LEU A 203 3.15 -2.45 -9.90
C LEU A 203 2.52 -3.63 -10.64
N VAL A 204 2.22 -3.46 -11.92
CA VAL A 204 1.63 -4.52 -12.75
C VAL A 204 2.55 -5.75 -12.83
N THR A 205 3.86 -5.53 -12.98
CA THR A 205 4.86 -6.61 -12.98
C THR A 205 4.88 -7.34 -11.64
N ALA A 206 4.90 -6.61 -10.53
CA ALA A 206 4.86 -7.21 -9.19
C ALA A 206 3.59 -8.08 -9.00
N VAL A 207 2.42 -7.59 -9.42
CA VAL A 207 1.17 -8.36 -9.40
C VAL A 207 1.27 -9.62 -10.27
N ALA A 208 1.81 -9.49 -11.48
CA ALA A 208 1.92 -10.60 -12.44
C ALA A 208 2.85 -11.71 -11.95
N THR A 209 3.96 -11.33 -11.33
CA THR A 209 5.03 -12.26 -10.89
C THR A 209 4.90 -12.71 -9.45
N ALA A 210 3.90 -12.21 -8.70
CA ALA A 210 3.69 -12.60 -7.30
C ALA A 210 3.49 -14.11 -7.15
N GLY A 211 4.40 -14.75 -6.40
CA GLY A 211 4.40 -16.19 -6.15
C GLY A 211 3.49 -16.64 -5.00
N VAL A 212 2.80 -15.73 -4.33
CA VAL A 212 1.84 -16.03 -3.25
C VAL A 212 0.41 -16.06 -3.76
N PRO A 213 -0.52 -16.72 -3.06
CA PRO A 213 -1.94 -16.66 -3.40
C PRO A 213 -2.47 -15.23 -3.40
N LYS A 214 -3.25 -14.90 -4.43
CA LYS A 214 -3.88 -13.59 -4.62
C LYS A 214 -5.40 -13.75 -4.58
N PHE A 215 -6.08 -12.87 -3.86
CA PHE A 215 -7.53 -12.81 -3.76
C PHE A 215 -7.97 -11.39 -4.08
N THR A 216 -9.02 -11.24 -4.90
CA THR A 216 -9.49 -9.92 -5.31
C THR A 216 -10.96 -9.74 -4.99
N VAL A 217 -11.30 -8.65 -4.32
CA VAL A 217 -12.67 -8.22 -4.10
C VAL A 217 -12.85 -6.84 -4.74
N VAL A 218 -13.71 -6.75 -5.73
CA VAL A 218 -14.09 -5.48 -6.33
C VAL A 218 -15.19 -4.87 -5.48
N ILE A 219 -14.82 -3.87 -4.67
CA ILE A 219 -15.70 -3.20 -3.70
C ILE A 219 -16.39 -1.96 -4.26
N GLY A 220 -16.00 -1.55 -5.49
CA GLY A 220 -16.53 -0.37 -6.18
C GLY A 220 -16.17 -0.39 -7.64
N GLY A 221 -15.52 0.66 -8.14
CA GLY A 221 -15.07 0.76 -9.53
C GLY A 221 -13.85 -0.11 -9.84
N SER A 222 -13.76 -0.60 -11.07
CA SER A 222 -12.58 -1.25 -11.62
C SER A 222 -12.43 -0.88 -13.09
N TYR A 223 -11.65 0.16 -13.39
CA TYR A 223 -11.59 0.76 -14.72
C TYR A 223 -10.18 0.75 -15.30
N GLY A 224 -10.11 0.47 -16.60
CA GLY A 224 -8.90 0.60 -17.42
C GLY A 224 -7.70 -0.18 -16.91
N ALA A 225 -6.51 0.37 -17.11
CA ALA A 225 -5.25 -0.24 -16.67
C ALA A 225 -5.09 -0.34 -15.15
N GLY A 226 -5.86 0.43 -14.37
CA GLY A 226 -5.91 0.30 -12.92
C GLY A 226 -6.34 -1.10 -12.45
N ASN A 227 -7.22 -1.76 -13.21
CA ASN A 227 -7.61 -3.14 -12.99
C ASN A 227 -6.40 -4.09 -12.98
N TYR A 228 -5.39 -3.84 -13.82
CA TYR A 228 -4.18 -4.66 -13.88
C TYR A 228 -3.32 -4.50 -12.62
N GLY A 229 -3.09 -3.28 -12.20
CA GLY A 229 -2.32 -2.98 -10.97
C GLY A 229 -2.98 -3.50 -9.68
N MET A 230 -4.29 -3.74 -9.71
CA MET A 230 -5.08 -4.23 -8.59
C MET A 230 -5.49 -5.71 -8.73
N CYS A 231 -4.70 -6.49 -9.46
CA CYS A 231 -4.92 -7.92 -9.64
C CYS A 231 -6.31 -8.28 -10.17
N GLY A 232 -6.70 -7.67 -11.29
CA GLY A 232 -7.92 -8.02 -11.99
C GLY A 232 -7.84 -9.43 -12.62
N ARG A 233 -8.88 -9.82 -13.33
CA ARG A 233 -9.05 -11.16 -13.88
C ARG A 233 -7.85 -11.67 -14.70
N ALA A 234 -7.21 -10.79 -15.48
CA ALA A 234 -6.06 -11.12 -16.32
C ALA A 234 -4.82 -11.61 -15.54
N TYR A 235 -4.74 -11.30 -14.25
CA TYR A 235 -3.59 -11.67 -13.40
C TYR A 235 -3.87 -12.85 -12.47
N SER A 236 -4.90 -13.63 -12.81
CA SER A 236 -5.20 -14.93 -12.21
C SER A 236 -5.23 -14.94 -10.68
N PRO A 237 -6.06 -14.10 -10.04
CA PRO A 237 -6.34 -14.28 -8.62
C PRO A 237 -6.97 -15.66 -8.42
N ARG A 238 -6.74 -16.27 -7.26
CA ARG A 238 -7.37 -17.56 -6.90
C ARG A 238 -8.88 -17.46 -6.92
N PHE A 239 -9.39 -16.31 -6.39
CA PHE A 239 -10.79 -15.95 -6.44
C PHE A 239 -10.91 -14.45 -6.75
N LEU A 240 -11.96 -14.11 -7.49
CA LEU A 240 -12.36 -12.74 -7.75
C LEU A 240 -13.86 -12.62 -7.45
N TRP A 241 -14.19 -11.77 -6.49
CA TRP A 241 -15.56 -11.45 -6.11
C TRP A 241 -15.89 -10.01 -6.44
N LEU A 242 -17.15 -9.75 -6.73
CA LEU A 242 -17.69 -8.43 -6.97
C LEU A 242 -18.81 -8.16 -5.97
N TRP A 243 -18.76 -7.01 -5.34
CA TRP A 243 -19.89 -6.52 -4.55
C TRP A 243 -21.05 -6.11 -5.47
N PRO A 244 -22.31 -6.07 -4.97
CA PRO A 244 -23.47 -5.72 -5.80
C PRO A 244 -23.39 -4.35 -6.47
N ASN A 245 -22.69 -3.39 -5.86
CA ASN A 245 -22.43 -2.04 -6.37
C ASN A 245 -21.21 -1.96 -7.30
N ALA A 246 -20.44 -3.05 -7.44
CA ALA A 246 -19.20 -3.04 -8.22
C ALA A 246 -19.45 -2.91 -9.72
N ARG A 247 -18.54 -2.21 -10.40
CA ARG A 247 -18.58 -2.01 -11.85
C ARG A 247 -17.20 -2.19 -12.45
N ILE A 248 -17.16 -2.94 -13.55
CA ILE A 248 -15.93 -3.16 -14.34
C ILE A 248 -16.16 -2.65 -15.77
N SER A 249 -15.27 -1.83 -16.26
CA SER A 249 -15.32 -1.29 -17.64
C SER A 249 -13.94 -0.78 -18.05
N VAL A 250 -13.78 -0.46 -19.33
CA VAL A 250 -12.58 0.21 -19.85
C VAL A 250 -12.46 1.63 -19.29
N MET A 251 -13.58 2.35 -19.14
CA MET A 251 -13.67 3.68 -18.52
C MET A 251 -15.00 3.87 -17.84
N GLY A 252 -15.09 4.83 -16.93
CA GLY A 252 -16.36 5.19 -16.30
C GLY A 252 -17.39 5.70 -17.34
N GLY A 253 -18.68 5.37 -17.12
CA GLY A 253 -19.74 5.70 -18.08
C GLY A 253 -19.92 7.21 -18.33
N GLU A 254 -19.56 8.06 -17.38
CA GLU A 254 -19.61 9.53 -17.53
C GLU A 254 -18.45 10.05 -18.40
N GLN A 255 -17.28 9.43 -18.31
CA GLN A 255 -16.11 9.73 -19.15
C GLN A 255 -16.28 9.24 -20.60
N ALA A 256 -17.15 8.26 -20.81
CA ALA A 256 -17.47 7.76 -22.15
C ALA A 256 -18.53 8.60 -22.89
N ARG A 257 -19.18 9.55 -22.20
CA ARG A 257 -20.20 10.44 -22.75
C ARG A 257 -19.67 11.81 -23.19
N SER A 258 -18.46 12.18 -22.80
CA SER A 258 -17.74 13.38 -23.19
C SER A 258 -16.84 13.12 -24.39
#